data_696bf1ae0049e8cf923150d08ba1f825
#
_entry.id   696bf1ae0049e8cf923150d08ba1f825
#
_cell.length_a   1.000
_cell.length_b   1.000
_cell.length_c   1.000
_cell.angle_alpha   90.00
_cell.angle_beta   90.00
_cell.angle_gamma   90.00
#
_symmetry.space_group_name_H-M   'P 1'
#
loop_
_entity.id
_entity.type
_entity.pdbx_description
1 polymer ?
#
loop_
_entity_poly.entity_id
_entity_poly.type
_entity_poly.pdbx_seq_one_letter_code
_entity_poly.pdbx_strand_id
1 'polypeptide(L)'
;MSNKRIASTLSSALVAASLSIGPLQAIQNTTTKPPDNTHTNKRDKSQSEPTADQAKNSPSDRQIMARIRHDVVNDKSLSSYAHNVKIIAEHGKVTLKGPVHSDDEKRTIEKYARKYAGDGNVTNELDVKADNK
;
A
#
# COMPACT_ATOMS: atom_id res chain seq x y z
N MET A 1 3.55 -56.32 -7.86
CA MET A 1 4.52 -57.34 -8.33
C MET A 1 5.85 -56.72 -8.64
N SER A 2 6.89 -57.23 -7.99
CA SER A 2 8.33 -57.19 -8.26
C SER A 2 9.01 -55.83 -8.27
N ASN A 3 9.58 -55.42 -7.17
CA ASN A 3 10.92 -55.77 -6.62
C ASN A 3 12.04 -55.90 -7.66
N LYS A 4 13.01 -54.96 -7.57
CA LYS A 4 14.42 -55.41 -7.46
C LYS A 4 15.31 -54.30 -6.86
N ARG A 5 15.83 -54.64 -5.71
CA ARG A 5 17.01 -54.04 -5.06
C ARG A 5 18.26 -54.43 -5.82
N ILE A 6 19.25 -53.59 -5.93
CA ILE A 6 20.65 -54.01 -5.96
C ILE A 6 21.47 -52.98 -5.18
N ALA A 7 22.16 -53.49 -4.18
CA ALA A 7 23.16 -52.85 -3.36
C ALA A 7 24.59 -53.11 -3.97
N SER A 8 25.56 -52.46 -3.35
CA SER A 8 27.03 -52.66 -3.45
C SER A 8 27.73 -51.61 -4.31
N THR A 9 28.81 -51.04 -3.92
CA THR A 9 29.93 -51.42 -3.05
C THR A 9 30.76 -50.20 -2.62
N LEU A 10 31.29 -50.31 -1.44
CA LEU A 10 32.38 -49.52 -0.86
C LEU A 10 33.61 -49.45 -1.76
N SER A 11 34.25 -48.27 -1.83
CA SER A 11 35.70 -48.25 -2.02
C SER A 11 36.29 -47.02 -1.31
N SER A 12 37.04 -47.33 -0.30
CA SER A 12 37.93 -46.44 0.43
C SER A 12 39.05 -45.92 -0.44
N ALA A 13 39.33 -44.62 -0.40
CA ALA A 13 40.65 -44.10 -0.68
C ALA A 13 40.92 -42.91 0.23
N LEU A 14 41.74 -43.17 1.22
CA LEU A 14 42.38 -42.25 2.11
C LEU A 14 43.54 -41.60 1.37
N VAL A 15 43.60 -40.31 1.21
CA VAL A 15 44.83 -39.58 0.91
C VAL A 15 44.85 -38.28 1.71
N ALA A 16 46.00 -38.13 2.34
CA ALA A 16 46.37 -37.19 3.39
C ALA A 16 46.46 -35.71 2.96
N ALA A 17 46.15 -34.89 3.96
CA ALA A 17 46.85 -33.67 4.40
C ALA A 17 47.52 -32.75 3.36
N SER A 18 46.99 -31.55 3.27
CA SER A 18 47.81 -30.34 3.29
C SER A 18 47.07 -29.23 4.01
N LEU A 19 47.53 -28.92 5.20
CA LEU A 19 47.20 -27.67 5.88
C LEU A 19 47.79 -26.51 5.06
N SER A 20 46.95 -25.75 4.39
CA SER A 20 47.29 -24.39 4.01
C SER A 20 46.38 -23.46 4.84
N ILE A 21 46.97 -22.91 5.88
CA ILE A 21 46.41 -21.80 6.65
C ILE A 21 46.42 -20.58 5.73
N GLY A 22 45.31 -20.35 5.01
CA GLY A 22 45.08 -19.08 4.35
C GLY A 22 44.66 -18.02 5.36
N PRO A 23 45.01 -16.75 5.15
CA PRO A 23 44.66 -15.70 6.09
C PRO A 23 43.15 -15.57 6.22
N LEU A 24 42.73 -15.58 7.47
CA LEU A 24 41.39 -15.29 7.90
C LEU A 24 41.01 -13.86 7.43
N GLN A 25 40.40 -13.76 6.26
CA GLN A 25 39.78 -12.51 5.84
C GLN A 25 38.56 -12.32 6.71
N ALA A 26 38.65 -11.35 7.59
CA ALA A 26 37.53 -10.85 8.34
C ALA A 26 36.42 -10.48 7.33
N ILE A 27 35.35 -11.27 7.32
CA ILE A 27 34.11 -10.87 6.67
C ILE A 27 33.63 -9.67 7.47
N GLN A 28 33.90 -8.47 6.95
CA GLN A 28 33.24 -7.29 7.41
C GLN A 28 31.74 -7.49 7.10
N ASN A 29 31.00 -7.91 8.09
CA ASN A 29 29.57 -7.73 8.11
C ASN A 29 29.30 -6.23 7.96
N THR A 30 29.21 -5.76 6.74
CA THR A 30 28.49 -4.52 6.48
C THR A 30 27.04 -4.83 6.80
N THR A 31 26.68 -4.64 8.05
CA THR A 31 25.30 -4.53 8.46
C THR A 31 24.76 -3.30 7.73
N THR A 32 24.26 -3.49 6.52
CA THR A 32 23.41 -2.51 5.88
C THR A 32 22.17 -2.43 6.74
N LYS A 33 22.21 -1.50 7.71
CA LYS A 33 21.03 -1.11 8.48
C LYS A 33 19.93 -0.84 7.46
N PRO A 34 18.76 -1.50 7.56
CA PRO A 34 17.64 -1.21 6.68
C PRO A 34 17.37 0.29 6.72
N PRO A 35 16.97 0.93 5.61
CA PRO A 35 16.67 2.35 5.60
C PRO A 35 15.63 2.64 6.69
N ASP A 36 16.03 3.49 7.63
CA ASP A 36 15.21 3.86 8.77
C ASP A 36 14.14 4.87 8.31
N ASN A 37 12.96 4.37 8.02
CA ASN A 37 11.79 5.16 7.67
C ASN A 37 11.12 5.83 8.90
N THR A 38 11.77 5.78 10.06
CA THR A 38 11.22 6.31 11.32
C THR A 38 10.91 7.81 11.24
N HIS A 39 11.69 8.57 10.47
CA HIS A 39 11.44 10.01 10.25
C HIS A 39 10.20 10.29 9.40
N THR A 40 9.90 9.43 8.43
CA THR A 40 8.69 9.56 7.61
C THR A 40 7.46 9.23 8.45
N ASN A 41 7.53 8.15 9.23
CA ASN A 41 6.45 7.74 10.14
C ASN A 41 6.21 8.73 11.29
N LYS A 42 7.23 9.48 11.74
CA LYS A 42 7.06 10.53 12.75
C LYS A 42 6.36 11.77 12.21
N ARG A 43 6.59 12.13 10.95
CA ARG A 43 5.89 13.25 10.28
C ARG A 43 4.41 12.98 10.14
N ASP A 44 4.06 11.73 9.80
CA ASP A 44 2.65 11.33 9.64
C ASP A 44 1.91 11.23 10.98
N LYS A 45 2.65 11.04 12.09
CA LYS A 45 2.08 11.04 13.45
C LYS A 45 1.86 12.44 14.04
N SER A 46 2.58 13.44 13.56
CA SER A 46 2.49 14.80 14.10
C SER A 46 1.50 15.69 13.37
N GLN A 47 0.95 15.25 12.27
CA GLN A 47 -0.21 15.89 11.66
C GLN A 47 -1.46 15.25 12.25
N SER A 48 -2.23 16.02 13.00
CA SER A 48 -3.50 15.63 13.64
C SER A 48 -4.62 15.37 12.63
N GLU A 49 -4.27 15.05 11.38
CA GLU A 49 -5.21 14.57 10.38
C GLU A 49 -5.23 13.05 10.39
N PRO A 50 -6.41 12.41 10.56
CA PRO A 50 -6.51 10.97 10.54
C PRO A 50 -6.02 10.44 9.20
N THR A 51 -4.95 9.65 9.23
CA THR A 51 -4.51 8.88 8.07
C THR A 51 -5.53 7.78 7.79
N ALA A 52 -5.56 7.29 6.55
CA ALA A 52 -6.47 6.20 6.17
C ALA A 52 -6.31 4.94 7.08
N ASP A 53 -5.13 4.76 7.69
CA ASP A 53 -4.84 3.65 8.61
C ASP A 53 -5.29 3.92 10.05
N GLN A 54 -5.48 5.19 10.43
CA GLN A 54 -5.93 5.59 11.77
C GLN A 54 -7.46 5.68 11.88
N ALA A 55 -8.15 5.71 10.76
CA ALA A 55 -9.58 5.55 10.75
C ALA A 55 -9.87 4.15 11.31
N LYS A 56 -10.49 4.09 12.49
CA LYS A 56 -11.05 2.83 13.05
C LYS A 56 -12.22 2.41 12.18
N ASN A 57 -11.88 1.98 10.96
CA ASN A 57 -12.84 1.68 9.93
C ASN A 57 -13.64 0.44 10.35
N SER A 58 -14.88 0.64 10.67
CA SER A 58 -15.84 -0.46 10.77
C SER A 58 -15.89 -1.23 9.44
N PRO A 59 -16.32 -2.50 9.43
CA PRO A 59 -16.53 -3.22 8.17
C PRO A 59 -17.40 -2.46 7.18
N SER A 60 -18.40 -1.72 7.66
CA SER A 60 -19.28 -0.88 6.85
C SER A 60 -18.55 0.32 6.24
N ASP A 61 -17.69 1.01 6.97
CA ASP A 61 -16.92 2.14 6.46
C ASP A 61 -15.95 1.70 5.36
N ARG A 62 -15.30 0.54 5.53
CA ARG A 62 -14.46 -0.05 4.48
C ARG A 62 -15.23 -0.38 3.21
N GLN A 63 -16.46 -0.88 3.34
CA GLN A 63 -17.31 -1.15 2.19
C GLN A 63 -17.75 0.13 1.48
N ILE A 64 -18.09 1.18 2.22
CA ILE A 64 -18.44 2.49 1.66
C ILE A 64 -17.26 3.03 0.84
N MET A 65 -16.05 3.06 1.43
CA MET A 65 -14.83 3.50 0.73
C MET A 65 -14.55 2.68 -0.53
N ALA A 66 -14.67 1.35 -0.45
CA ALA A 66 -14.41 0.46 -1.57
C ALA A 66 -15.38 0.71 -2.73
N ARG A 67 -16.66 0.92 -2.44
CA ARG A 67 -17.69 1.19 -3.46
C ARG A 67 -17.49 2.55 -4.12
N ILE A 68 -17.19 3.60 -3.32
CA ILE A 68 -16.89 4.92 -3.86
C ILE A 68 -15.63 4.84 -4.74
N ARG A 69 -14.58 4.18 -4.27
CA ARG A 69 -13.34 3.99 -5.02
C ARG A 69 -13.58 3.25 -6.33
N HIS A 70 -14.38 2.21 -6.31
CA HIS A 70 -14.76 1.47 -7.51
C HIS A 70 -15.45 2.36 -8.55
N ASP A 71 -16.44 3.15 -8.14
CA ASP A 71 -17.16 4.03 -9.06
C ASP A 71 -16.25 5.13 -9.61
N VAL A 72 -15.40 5.74 -8.77
CA VAL A 72 -14.43 6.77 -9.18
C VAL A 72 -13.41 6.23 -10.18
N VAL A 73 -12.83 5.04 -9.93
CA VAL A 73 -11.79 4.46 -10.81
C VAL A 73 -12.37 3.98 -12.16
N ASN A 74 -13.61 3.53 -12.16
CA ASN A 74 -14.26 3.04 -13.39
C ASN A 74 -14.87 4.16 -14.24
N ASP A 75 -15.02 5.35 -13.72
CA ASP A 75 -15.54 6.49 -14.48
C ASP A 75 -14.44 7.10 -15.35
N LYS A 76 -14.50 6.79 -16.65
CA LYS A 76 -13.55 7.27 -17.66
C LYS A 76 -13.68 8.77 -17.97
N SER A 77 -14.72 9.43 -17.51
CA SER A 77 -14.90 10.87 -17.66
C SER A 77 -14.08 11.68 -16.66
N LEU A 78 -13.59 11.01 -15.62
CA LEU A 78 -12.76 11.62 -14.58
C LEU A 78 -11.29 11.64 -14.99
N SER A 79 -10.59 12.72 -14.64
CA SER A 79 -9.15 12.84 -14.86
C SER A 79 -8.33 11.94 -13.94
N SER A 80 -7.04 11.79 -14.27
CA SER A 80 -6.09 11.07 -13.39
C SER A 80 -5.98 11.68 -12.00
N TYR A 81 -6.16 12.99 -11.86
CA TYR A 81 -6.21 13.65 -10.54
C TYR A 81 -7.42 13.20 -9.74
N ALA A 82 -8.59 13.21 -10.37
CA ALA A 82 -9.83 12.76 -9.76
C ALA A 82 -9.79 11.27 -9.33
N HIS A 83 -9.11 10.42 -10.11
CA HIS A 83 -8.89 9.01 -9.75
C HIS A 83 -8.01 8.83 -8.50
N ASN A 84 -7.18 9.82 -8.16
CA ASN A 84 -6.25 9.77 -7.03
C ASN A 84 -6.76 10.49 -5.77
N VAL A 85 -8.03 10.92 -5.74
CA VAL A 85 -8.60 11.56 -4.56
C VAL A 85 -8.60 10.63 -3.35
N LYS A 86 -8.39 11.21 -2.18
CA LYS A 86 -8.45 10.50 -0.91
C LYS A 86 -9.88 10.40 -0.42
N ILE A 87 -10.33 9.21 -0.11
CA ILE A 87 -11.65 8.91 0.44
C ILE A 87 -11.45 8.38 1.84
N ILE A 88 -12.02 9.04 2.82
CA ILE A 88 -11.96 8.67 4.24
C ILE A 88 -13.39 8.41 4.69
N ALA A 89 -13.66 7.27 5.31
CA ALA A 89 -14.95 6.99 5.92
C ALA A 89 -14.76 6.66 7.40
N GLU A 90 -15.53 7.32 8.24
CA GLU A 90 -15.55 7.10 9.68
C GLU A 90 -16.99 7.19 10.20
N HIS A 91 -17.45 6.14 10.86
CA HIS A 91 -18.79 6.08 11.44
C HIS A 91 -19.90 6.44 10.44
N GLY A 92 -19.74 6.00 9.18
CA GLY A 92 -20.69 6.27 8.09
C GLY A 92 -20.56 7.67 7.46
N LYS A 93 -19.67 8.52 7.96
CA LYS A 93 -19.36 9.83 7.35
C LYS A 93 -18.20 9.70 6.39
N VAL A 94 -18.28 10.36 5.25
CA VAL A 94 -17.26 10.35 4.22
C VAL A 94 -16.65 11.73 4.04
N THR A 95 -15.34 11.81 4.06
CA THR A 95 -14.58 13.01 3.71
C THR A 95 -13.78 12.75 2.43
N LEU A 96 -13.93 13.64 1.45
CA LEU A 96 -13.25 13.61 0.17
C LEU A 96 -12.16 14.68 0.16
N LYS A 97 -10.91 14.32 -0.14
CA LYS A 97 -9.77 15.25 -0.20
C LYS A 97 -8.93 15.01 -1.44
N GLY A 98 -8.38 16.07 -1.99
CA GLY A 98 -7.41 15.99 -3.08
C GLY A 98 -7.75 16.90 -4.27
N PRO A 99 -6.85 16.96 -5.26
CA PRO A 99 -7.04 17.80 -6.43
C PRO A 99 -7.97 17.15 -7.46
N VAL A 100 -8.76 17.98 -8.12
CA VAL A 100 -9.58 17.66 -9.29
C VAL A 100 -9.39 18.74 -10.33
N HIS A 101 -9.68 18.46 -11.61
CA HIS A 101 -9.50 19.43 -12.71
C HIS A 101 -10.66 20.44 -12.81
N SER A 102 -11.85 20.05 -12.41
CA SER A 102 -13.05 20.88 -12.58
C SER A 102 -14.06 20.72 -11.47
N ASP A 103 -14.98 21.67 -11.39
CA ASP A 103 -16.13 21.58 -10.49
C ASP A 103 -17.08 20.44 -10.88
N ASP A 104 -17.10 20.02 -12.13
CA ASP A 104 -17.91 18.89 -12.57
C ASP A 104 -17.35 17.57 -12.03
N GLU A 105 -16.04 17.38 -12.03
CA GLU A 105 -15.41 16.23 -11.40
C GLU A 105 -15.66 16.22 -9.88
N LYS A 106 -15.53 17.38 -9.24
CA LYS A 106 -15.83 17.56 -7.82
C LYS A 106 -17.24 17.11 -7.48
N ARG A 107 -18.24 17.56 -8.26
CA ARG A 107 -19.65 17.17 -8.10
C ARG A 107 -19.89 15.69 -8.37
N THR A 108 -19.22 15.13 -9.40
CA THR A 108 -19.36 13.72 -9.76
C THR A 108 -18.87 12.81 -8.65
N ILE A 109 -17.68 13.09 -8.08
CA ILE A 109 -17.12 12.33 -6.96
C ILE A 109 -17.98 12.46 -5.70
N GLU A 110 -18.48 13.66 -5.42
CA GLU A 110 -19.41 13.89 -4.32
C GLU A 110 -20.70 13.08 -4.48
N LYS A 111 -21.24 13.01 -5.70
CA LYS A 111 -22.43 12.19 -6.01
C LYS A 111 -22.19 10.71 -5.71
N TYR A 112 -21.00 10.17 -6.05
CA TYR A 112 -20.65 8.81 -5.70
C TYR A 112 -20.55 8.60 -4.19
N ALA A 113 -19.97 9.55 -3.46
CA ALA A 113 -19.92 9.48 -2.01
C ALA A 113 -21.32 9.52 -1.36
N ARG A 114 -22.19 10.42 -1.81
CA ARG A 114 -23.57 10.52 -1.34
C ARG A 114 -24.40 9.26 -1.58
N LYS A 115 -24.19 8.61 -2.72
CA LYS A 115 -24.86 7.35 -3.07
C LYS A 115 -24.69 6.26 -2.02
N TYR A 116 -23.52 6.22 -1.35
CA TYR A 116 -23.18 5.16 -0.39
C TYR A 116 -23.20 5.60 1.07
N ALA A 117 -22.92 6.86 1.35
CA ALA A 117 -22.91 7.41 2.71
C ALA A 117 -24.19 8.16 3.07
N GLY A 118 -24.98 8.57 2.08
CA GLY A 118 -26.15 9.43 2.25
C GLY A 118 -25.81 10.93 2.17
N ASP A 119 -26.80 11.74 1.81
CA ASP A 119 -26.62 13.16 1.48
C ASP A 119 -26.04 14.02 2.62
N GLY A 120 -26.38 13.70 3.87
CA GLY A 120 -25.93 14.46 5.06
C GLY A 120 -24.58 14.02 5.62
N ASN A 121 -23.97 12.99 5.04
CA ASN A 121 -22.78 12.34 5.61
C ASN A 121 -21.53 12.53 4.76
N VAL A 122 -21.53 13.48 3.82
CA VAL A 122 -20.38 13.73 2.93
C VAL A 122 -19.82 15.13 3.16
N THR A 123 -18.53 15.19 3.48
CA THR A 123 -17.74 16.41 3.52
C THR A 123 -16.84 16.44 2.29
N ASN A 124 -17.04 17.47 1.45
CA ASN A 124 -16.29 17.61 0.20
C ASN A 124 -15.19 18.67 0.35
N GLU A 125 -13.97 18.22 0.55
CA GLU A 125 -12.75 19.04 0.64
C GLU A 125 -11.86 18.83 -0.61
N LEU A 126 -12.47 18.68 -1.79
CA LEU A 126 -11.74 18.58 -3.05
C LEU A 126 -11.35 19.96 -3.56
N ASP A 127 -10.10 20.11 -3.98
CA ASP A 127 -9.55 21.34 -4.53
C ASP A 127 -9.57 21.31 -6.06
N VAL A 128 -10.22 22.30 -6.67
CA VAL A 128 -10.20 22.43 -8.13
C VAL A 128 -8.89 23.07 -8.55
N LYS A 129 -8.05 22.31 -9.26
CA LYS A 129 -6.81 22.78 -9.88
C LYS A 129 -7.00 22.78 -11.40
N ALA A 130 -7.35 23.93 -11.95
CA ALA A 130 -7.33 24.12 -13.40
C ALA A 130 -5.88 23.98 -13.89
N ASP A 131 -5.70 23.28 -15.02
CA ASP A 131 -4.40 23.27 -15.70
C ASP A 131 -4.04 24.70 -16.11
N ASN A 132 -3.00 25.23 -15.52
CA ASN A 132 -2.37 26.43 -16.03
C ASN A 132 -1.68 26.08 -17.35
N LYS A 133 -2.34 26.37 -18.46
CA LYS A 133 -1.70 26.36 -19.79
C LYS A 133 -0.64 27.45 -19.87
#